data_b357bdc0ce2f08021abde95640cb9be2
#
_entry.id   b357bdc0ce2f08021abde95640cb9be2
#
_cell.length_a   1.000
_cell.length_b   1.000
_cell.length_c   1.000
_cell.angle_alpha   90.00
_cell.angle_beta   90.00
_cell.angle_gamma   90.00
#
_symmetry.space_group_name_H-M   'P 1'
#
loop_
_entity.id
_entity.type
_entity.pdbx_description
1 polymer ?
#
loop_
_entity_poly.entity_id
_entity_poly.type
_entity_poly.pdbx_seq_one_letter_code
_entity_poly.pdbx_strand_id
1 'polypeptide(L)'
;GVDREKSGCRLAGEECYGETLPMPEWMEQVEDRDLWRCDVRATKEVCIAIRSMPRDFETWDMFTTERLANEGVTIRRYVDMIISNICDTAFEDEIAGHKVPVASCSYDFVSETAHELLRRYPSAPFAACVVRSYDGTTYSLRSMDDRMDVSEIARGNGGGGHRNAAGFRLSEKSQ
;
A
#
# COMPACT_ATOMS: atom_id res chain seq x y z
N GLY A 1 17.48 0.88 17.95
CA GLY A 1 16.39 0.04 17.44
C GLY A 1 15.43 0.93 16.68
N VAL A 2 14.95 0.49 15.54
CA VAL A 2 13.91 1.23 14.79
C VAL A 2 12.64 1.15 15.62
N ASP A 3 12.09 2.30 15.99
CA ASP A 3 10.80 2.39 16.68
C ASP A 3 9.72 1.95 15.70
N ARG A 4 9.11 0.79 15.94
CA ARG A 4 8.09 0.21 15.08
C ARG A 4 6.71 0.88 15.22
N GLU A 5 6.58 1.80 16.17
CA GLU A 5 5.35 2.55 16.41
C GLU A 5 5.30 3.87 15.64
N LYS A 6 6.43 4.29 15.04
CA LYS A 6 6.55 5.51 14.24
C LYS A 6 6.85 5.19 12.79
N SER A 7 6.24 5.96 11.89
CA SER A 7 6.55 5.89 10.46
C SER A 7 7.89 6.57 10.14
N GLY A 8 8.46 6.26 8.98
CA GLY A 8 9.65 6.96 8.49
C GLY A 8 9.41 8.47 8.32
N CYS A 9 8.19 8.86 7.93
CA CYS A 9 7.77 10.25 7.82
C CYS A 9 7.83 10.96 9.19
N ARG A 10 7.32 10.32 10.24
CA ARG A 10 7.35 10.85 11.61
C ARG A 10 8.79 11.01 12.10
N LEU A 11 9.61 9.99 11.95
CA LEU A 11 11.01 10.02 12.39
C LEU A 11 11.81 11.12 11.67
N ALA A 12 11.64 11.25 10.36
CA ALA A 12 12.27 12.34 9.60
C ALA A 12 11.76 13.71 10.01
N GLY A 13 10.46 13.85 10.27
CA GLY A 13 9.87 15.09 10.76
C GLY A 13 10.43 15.52 12.12
N GLU A 14 10.49 14.60 13.08
CA GLU A 14 11.07 14.86 14.41
C GLU A 14 12.55 15.29 14.32
N GLU A 15 13.33 14.68 13.43
CA GLU A 15 14.71 15.06 13.20
C GLU A 15 14.85 16.46 12.56
N CYS A 16 14.01 16.77 11.56
CA CYS A 16 14.10 18.03 10.82
C CYS A 16 13.50 19.23 11.57
N TYR A 17 12.35 19.05 12.21
CA TYR A 17 11.62 20.12 12.88
C TYR A 17 12.02 20.26 14.35
N GLY A 18 12.51 19.18 14.97
CA GLY A 18 12.84 19.15 16.40
C GLY A 18 11.64 19.45 17.30
N GLU A 19 11.93 19.89 18.54
CA GLU A 19 10.89 20.25 19.51
C GLU A 19 10.35 21.69 19.31
N THR A 20 11.02 22.49 18.48
CA THR A 20 10.78 23.94 18.36
C THR A 20 9.85 24.35 17.24
N LEU A 21 9.69 23.52 16.21
CA LEU A 21 8.81 23.79 15.07
C LEU A 21 7.74 22.72 14.98
N PRO A 22 6.47 23.11 14.86
CA PRO A 22 5.40 22.12 14.66
C PRO A 22 5.54 21.46 13.29
N MET A 23 5.44 20.14 13.26
CA MET A 23 5.33 19.41 12.00
C MET A 23 4.05 19.82 11.27
N PRO A 24 4.06 19.81 9.91
CA PRO A 24 2.85 20.00 9.14
C PRO A 24 1.76 18.98 9.55
N GLU A 25 0.54 19.47 9.77
CA GLU A 25 -0.58 18.64 10.26
C GLU A 25 -0.84 17.42 9.37
N TRP A 26 -0.74 17.56 8.03
CA TRP A 26 -0.96 16.48 7.08
C TRP A 26 0.05 15.30 7.22
N MET A 27 1.17 15.49 7.91
CA MET A 27 2.12 14.40 8.19
C MET A 27 1.56 13.36 9.15
N GLU A 28 0.58 13.74 9.98
CA GLU A 28 -0.13 12.80 10.86
C GLU A 28 -0.92 11.78 10.01
N GLN A 29 -1.61 12.23 8.95
CA GLN A 29 -2.33 11.36 8.04
C GLN A 29 -1.37 10.45 7.25
N VAL A 30 -0.20 10.95 6.87
CA VAL A 30 0.82 10.13 6.19
C VAL A 30 1.31 9.02 7.12
N GLU A 31 1.64 9.34 8.39
CA GLU A 31 2.03 8.33 9.38
C GLU A 31 0.95 7.29 9.62
N ASP A 32 -0.28 7.75 9.84
CA ASP A 32 -1.44 6.88 10.07
C ASP A 32 -1.67 5.90 8.91
N ARG A 33 -1.43 6.36 7.68
CA ARG A 33 -1.48 5.53 6.47
C ARG A 33 -0.31 4.57 6.35
N ASP A 34 0.92 5.02 6.65
CA ASP A 34 2.13 4.19 6.58
C ASP A 34 2.06 3.03 7.57
N LEU A 35 1.51 3.28 8.75
CA LEU A 35 1.28 2.27 9.79
C LEU A 35 -0.01 1.47 9.58
N TRP A 36 -0.74 1.77 8.49
CA TRP A 36 -1.98 1.11 8.10
C TRP A 36 -3.08 1.14 9.16
N ARG A 37 -3.10 2.15 10.02
CA ARG A 37 -4.12 2.35 11.06
C ARG A 37 -5.41 2.91 10.45
N CYS A 38 -5.28 3.98 9.67
CA CYS A 38 -6.39 4.71 9.04
C CYS A 38 -7.45 5.19 10.05
N ASP A 39 -7.02 5.56 11.25
CA ASP A 39 -7.87 6.03 12.36
C ASP A 39 -8.01 7.56 12.38
N VAL A 40 -7.04 8.27 11.77
CA VAL A 40 -7.06 9.72 11.68
C VAL A 40 -8.05 10.17 10.60
N ARG A 41 -8.76 11.25 10.87
CA ARG A 41 -9.74 11.80 9.93
C ARG A 41 -9.08 12.14 8.59
N ALA A 42 -9.74 11.72 7.50
CA ALA A 42 -9.35 12.00 6.12
C ALA A 42 -7.97 11.43 5.69
N THR A 43 -7.41 10.47 6.42
CA THR A 43 -6.13 9.84 6.08
C THR A 43 -6.07 9.38 4.64
N LYS A 44 -7.09 8.66 4.17
CA LYS A 44 -7.12 8.12 2.80
C LYS A 44 -7.21 9.22 1.75
N GLU A 45 -8.03 10.24 2.02
CA GLU A 45 -8.23 11.38 1.13
C GLU A 45 -6.93 12.21 1.03
N VAL A 46 -6.33 12.57 2.15
CA VAL A 46 -5.08 13.33 2.20
C VAL A 46 -3.97 12.59 1.46
N CYS A 47 -3.75 11.33 1.77
CA CYS A 47 -2.67 10.55 1.15
C CYS A 47 -2.85 10.35 -0.36
N ILE A 48 -4.09 10.15 -0.83
CA ILE A 48 -4.33 9.99 -2.27
C ILE A 48 -4.18 11.33 -3.01
N ALA A 49 -4.55 12.45 -2.39
CA ALA A 49 -4.32 13.79 -2.94
C ALA A 49 -2.82 14.05 -3.09
N ILE A 50 -2.02 13.82 -2.05
CA ILE A 50 -0.55 13.96 -2.10
C ILE A 50 0.05 13.11 -3.23
N ARG A 51 -0.38 11.86 -3.39
CA ARG A 51 0.10 10.94 -4.44
C ARG A 51 -0.23 11.43 -5.87
N SER A 52 -1.27 12.23 -6.02
CA SER A 52 -1.70 12.77 -7.33
C SER A 52 -0.95 14.03 -7.75
N MET A 53 -0.16 14.62 -6.87
CA MET A 53 0.53 15.89 -7.10
C MET A 53 2.01 15.70 -7.45
N PRO A 54 2.66 16.70 -8.06
CA PRO A 54 4.09 16.71 -8.29
C PRO A 54 4.88 16.52 -7.00
N ARG A 55 6.02 15.83 -7.11
CA ARG A 55 6.90 15.55 -5.97
C ARG A 55 8.01 16.60 -5.88
N ASP A 56 7.63 17.84 -5.58
CA ASP A 56 8.55 18.96 -5.40
C ASP A 56 8.18 19.77 -4.17
N PHE A 57 9.18 20.47 -3.62
CA PHE A 57 9.01 21.23 -2.38
C PHE A 57 8.05 22.41 -2.53
N GLU A 58 8.02 23.08 -3.70
CA GLU A 58 7.13 24.22 -3.93
C GLU A 58 5.66 23.79 -3.83
N THR A 59 5.33 22.63 -4.38
CA THR A 59 3.99 22.02 -4.26
C THR A 59 3.70 21.64 -2.81
N TRP A 60 4.65 21.03 -2.11
CA TRP A 60 4.45 20.53 -0.74
C TRP A 60 4.33 21.64 0.29
N ASP A 61 5.03 22.76 0.10
CA ASP A 61 4.94 23.94 0.98
C ASP A 61 3.54 24.59 0.96
N MET A 62 2.75 24.32 -0.09
CA MET A 62 1.37 24.81 -0.21
C MET A 62 0.32 23.83 0.37
N PHE A 63 0.73 22.71 0.92
CA PHE A 63 -0.21 21.73 1.46
C PHE A 63 -0.86 22.22 2.74
N THR A 64 -2.20 22.09 2.77
CA THR A 64 -2.99 22.12 3.99
C THR A 64 -3.83 20.88 4.07
N THR A 65 -4.06 20.37 5.28
CA THR A 65 -4.86 19.16 5.50
C THR A 65 -6.26 19.30 4.90
N GLU A 66 -6.88 20.47 5.06
CA GLU A 66 -8.21 20.74 4.53
C GLU A 66 -8.26 20.68 2.99
N ARG A 67 -7.31 21.35 2.32
CA ARG A 67 -7.21 21.32 0.85
C ARG A 67 -7.01 19.90 0.35
N LEU A 68 -6.04 19.18 0.91
CA LEU A 68 -5.75 17.80 0.54
C LEU A 68 -6.94 16.87 0.76
N ALA A 69 -7.63 17.00 1.90
CA ALA A 69 -8.82 16.22 2.18
C ALA A 69 -9.94 16.46 1.15
N ASN A 70 -10.20 17.72 0.81
CA ASN A 70 -11.24 18.09 -0.16
C ASN A 70 -10.91 17.59 -1.58
N GLU A 71 -9.68 17.78 -2.05
CA GLU A 71 -9.23 17.27 -3.35
C GLU A 71 -9.27 15.74 -3.39
N GLY A 72 -8.86 15.09 -2.29
CA GLY A 72 -8.79 13.64 -2.17
C GLY A 72 -10.14 12.93 -2.24
N VAL A 73 -11.23 13.54 -1.83
CA VAL A 73 -12.57 12.93 -1.89
C VAL A 73 -12.94 12.46 -3.31
N THR A 74 -12.72 13.31 -4.30
CA THR A 74 -13.06 12.97 -5.69
C THR A 74 -12.10 11.94 -6.28
N ILE A 75 -10.79 12.11 -6.01
CA ILE A 75 -9.74 11.19 -6.47
C ILE A 75 -9.99 9.80 -5.86
N ARG A 76 -10.26 9.73 -4.56
CA ARG A 76 -10.52 8.48 -3.85
C ARG A 76 -11.72 7.74 -4.44
N ARG A 77 -12.84 8.44 -4.66
CA ARG A 77 -14.03 7.82 -5.27
C ARG A 77 -13.72 7.16 -6.61
N TYR A 78 -12.91 7.82 -7.45
CA TYR A 78 -12.50 7.27 -8.75
C TYR A 78 -11.57 6.06 -8.58
N VAL A 79 -10.60 6.14 -7.67
CA VAL A 79 -9.66 5.04 -7.39
C VAL A 79 -10.38 3.83 -6.77
N ASP A 80 -11.32 4.05 -5.85
CA ASP A 80 -12.13 2.97 -5.26
C ASP A 80 -12.94 2.23 -6.34
N MET A 81 -13.46 2.96 -7.34
CA MET A 81 -14.13 2.35 -8.50
C MET A 81 -13.14 1.50 -9.34
N ILE A 82 -11.94 2.00 -9.61
CA ILE A 82 -10.90 1.25 -10.34
C ILE A 82 -10.54 -0.02 -9.57
N ILE A 83 -10.30 0.07 -8.27
CA ILE A 83 -9.97 -1.08 -7.41
C ILE A 83 -11.11 -2.11 -7.43
N SER A 84 -12.35 -1.65 -7.33
CA SER A 84 -13.51 -2.56 -7.44
C SER A 84 -13.51 -3.31 -8.76
N ASN A 85 -13.34 -2.61 -9.88
CA ASN A 85 -13.30 -3.22 -11.21
C ASN A 85 -12.13 -4.20 -11.37
N ILE A 86 -10.96 -3.89 -10.81
CA ILE A 86 -9.82 -4.83 -10.79
C ILE A 86 -10.18 -6.08 -9.99
N CYS A 87 -10.77 -5.94 -8.81
CA CYS A 87 -11.18 -7.06 -7.98
C CYS A 87 -12.31 -7.91 -8.61
N ASP A 88 -13.14 -7.33 -9.47
CA ASP A 88 -14.16 -8.05 -10.21
C ASP A 88 -13.57 -9.00 -11.29
N THR A 89 -12.33 -8.77 -11.69
CA THR A 89 -11.57 -9.65 -12.60
C THR A 89 -10.63 -10.61 -11.87
N ALA A 90 -10.70 -10.67 -10.54
CA ALA A 90 -9.87 -11.56 -9.76
C ALA A 90 -10.19 -13.02 -10.03
N PHE A 91 -9.17 -13.87 -9.99
CA PHE A 91 -9.27 -15.30 -10.17
C PHE A 91 -8.56 -16.03 -9.01
N GLU A 92 -8.89 -17.31 -8.83
CA GLU A 92 -8.19 -18.14 -7.86
C GLU A 92 -6.94 -18.74 -8.53
N ASP A 93 -5.81 -18.67 -7.85
CA ASP A 93 -4.56 -19.31 -8.26
C ASP A 93 -3.89 -19.99 -7.07
N GLU A 94 -2.93 -20.86 -7.32
CA GLU A 94 -2.17 -21.55 -6.29
C GLU A 94 -0.78 -20.94 -6.13
N ILE A 95 -0.55 -20.36 -4.96
CA ILE A 95 0.75 -19.78 -4.59
C ILE A 95 1.28 -20.51 -3.34
N ALA A 96 2.45 -21.13 -3.47
CA ALA A 96 3.09 -21.90 -2.40
C ALA A 96 2.16 -22.99 -1.78
N GLY A 97 1.35 -23.64 -2.61
CA GLY A 97 0.40 -24.69 -2.17
C GLY A 97 -0.89 -24.18 -1.57
N HIS A 98 -1.16 -22.88 -1.64
CA HIS A 98 -2.38 -22.25 -1.13
C HIS A 98 -3.21 -21.65 -2.25
N LYS A 99 -4.49 -21.97 -2.26
CA LYS A 99 -5.47 -21.34 -3.15
C LYS A 99 -5.82 -19.97 -2.62
N VAL A 100 -5.58 -18.93 -3.42
CA VAL A 100 -5.72 -17.54 -3.02
C VAL A 100 -6.32 -16.70 -4.14
N PRO A 101 -7.03 -15.59 -3.81
CA PRO A 101 -7.47 -14.64 -4.81
C PRO A 101 -6.28 -13.85 -5.35
N VAL A 102 -6.22 -13.74 -6.67
CA VAL A 102 -5.17 -13.03 -7.42
C VAL A 102 -5.82 -12.02 -8.34
N ALA A 103 -5.29 -10.80 -8.38
CA ALA A 103 -5.68 -9.79 -9.36
C ALA A 103 -4.46 -9.21 -10.07
N SER A 104 -4.61 -8.88 -11.35
CA SER A 104 -3.58 -8.15 -12.11
C SER A 104 -3.88 -6.65 -12.05
N CYS A 105 -2.91 -5.85 -11.62
CA CYS A 105 -3.06 -4.41 -11.55
C CYS A 105 -1.73 -3.68 -11.75
N SER A 106 -1.77 -2.36 -11.93
CA SER A 106 -0.56 -1.56 -11.87
C SER A 106 -0.05 -1.46 -10.44
N TYR A 107 1.25 -1.18 -10.29
CA TYR A 107 1.92 -1.12 -8.98
C TYR A 107 1.25 -0.12 -8.02
N ASP A 108 0.70 0.96 -8.55
CA ASP A 108 0.03 2.00 -7.77
C ASP A 108 -1.21 1.53 -7.00
N PHE A 109 -1.83 0.43 -7.44
CA PHE A 109 -3.08 -0.09 -6.84
C PHE A 109 -2.88 -1.38 -6.03
N VAL A 110 -1.66 -1.90 -5.97
CA VAL A 110 -1.38 -3.21 -5.35
C VAL A 110 -1.89 -3.32 -3.92
N SER A 111 -1.59 -2.33 -3.09
CA SER A 111 -1.92 -2.39 -1.66
C SER A 111 -3.44 -2.38 -1.43
N GLU A 112 -4.12 -1.44 -2.05
CA GLU A 112 -5.55 -1.27 -1.92
C GLU A 112 -6.32 -2.43 -2.55
N THR A 113 -5.90 -2.91 -3.73
CA THR A 113 -6.50 -4.07 -4.39
C THR A 113 -6.38 -5.33 -3.54
N ALA A 114 -5.19 -5.62 -3.03
CA ALA A 114 -5.00 -6.83 -2.24
C ALA A 114 -5.78 -6.79 -0.91
N HIS A 115 -5.91 -5.62 -0.27
CA HIS A 115 -6.78 -5.48 0.91
C HIS A 115 -8.26 -5.65 0.57
N GLU A 116 -8.71 -5.12 -0.57
CA GLU A 116 -10.08 -5.34 -1.03
C GLU A 116 -10.35 -6.81 -1.35
N LEU A 117 -9.37 -7.52 -1.93
CA LEU A 117 -9.45 -8.98 -2.12
C LEU A 117 -9.58 -9.71 -0.78
N LEU A 118 -8.78 -9.35 0.24
CA LEU A 118 -8.90 -9.95 1.58
C LEU A 118 -10.27 -9.71 2.23
N ARG A 119 -10.90 -8.57 1.94
CA ARG A 119 -12.26 -8.25 2.40
C ARG A 119 -13.32 -9.07 1.67
N ARG A 120 -13.17 -9.28 0.35
CA ARG A 120 -14.10 -10.07 -0.48
C ARG A 120 -13.96 -11.57 -0.25
N TYR A 121 -12.76 -12.02 0.11
CA TYR A 121 -12.42 -13.43 0.35
C TYR A 121 -11.96 -13.65 1.80
N PRO A 122 -12.89 -13.59 2.77
CA PRO A 122 -12.52 -13.61 4.19
C PRO A 122 -11.86 -14.91 4.66
N SER A 123 -12.09 -16.03 3.95
CA SER A 123 -11.48 -17.33 4.24
C SER A 123 -10.08 -17.52 3.60
N ALA A 124 -9.64 -16.62 2.73
CA ALA A 124 -8.36 -16.74 2.07
C ALA A 124 -7.20 -16.52 3.06
N PRO A 125 -6.15 -17.37 3.02
CA PRO A 125 -5.01 -17.21 3.91
C PRO A 125 -4.20 -15.93 3.64
N PHE A 126 -4.20 -15.45 2.41
CA PHE A 126 -3.65 -14.18 1.94
C PHE A 126 -4.24 -13.84 0.57
N ALA A 127 -3.92 -12.67 0.04
CA ALA A 127 -4.25 -12.27 -1.32
C ALA A 127 -2.98 -11.85 -2.09
N ALA A 128 -3.03 -11.95 -3.42
CA ALA A 128 -1.92 -11.56 -4.27
C ALA A 128 -2.36 -10.56 -5.35
N CYS A 129 -1.45 -9.63 -5.66
CA CYS A 129 -1.51 -8.82 -6.86
C CYS A 129 -0.34 -9.14 -7.76
N VAL A 130 -0.59 -9.24 -9.06
CA VAL A 130 0.40 -9.52 -10.09
C VAL A 130 0.64 -8.27 -10.93
N VAL A 131 1.90 -7.87 -11.01
CA VAL A 131 2.35 -6.76 -11.85
C VAL A 131 3.28 -7.32 -12.91
N ARG A 132 2.86 -7.27 -14.16
CA ARG A 132 3.68 -7.71 -15.30
C ARG A 132 4.52 -6.57 -15.86
N SER A 133 5.77 -6.85 -16.14
CA SER A 133 6.71 -5.96 -16.81
C SER A 133 7.49 -6.72 -17.89
N TYR A 134 8.26 -6.02 -18.73
CA TYR A 134 9.01 -6.62 -19.83
C TYR A 134 10.08 -7.64 -19.35
N ASP A 135 10.53 -7.52 -18.13
CA ASP A 135 11.63 -8.30 -17.53
C ASP A 135 11.14 -9.30 -16.46
N GLY A 136 9.84 -9.49 -16.33
CA GLY A 136 9.27 -10.50 -15.45
C GLY A 136 7.95 -10.11 -14.79
N THR A 137 7.54 -10.96 -13.87
CA THR A 137 6.28 -10.83 -13.14
C THR A 137 6.57 -10.66 -11.65
N THR A 138 6.08 -9.58 -11.05
CA THR A 138 6.16 -9.33 -9.61
C THR A 138 4.86 -9.77 -8.95
N TYR A 139 4.99 -10.60 -7.92
CA TYR A 139 3.91 -11.00 -7.03
C TYR A 139 4.01 -10.18 -5.75
N SER A 140 2.96 -9.42 -5.47
CA SER A 140 2.82 -8.67 -4.22
C SER A 140 1.75 -9.32 -3.36
N LEU A 141 2.16 -9.77 -2.18
CA LEU A 141 1.32 -10.53 -1.25
C LEU A 141 0.87 -9.63 -0.11
N ARG A 142 -0.38 -9.78 0.30
CA ARG A 142 -0.92 -9.11 1.50
C ARG A 142 -1.65 -10.12 2.37
N SER A 143 -1.50 -9.93 3.67
CA SER A 143 -2.15 -10.74 4.69
C SER A 143 -2.63 -9.86 5.85
N MET A 144 -3.15 -10.46 6.89
CA MET A 144 -3.59 -9.85 8.14
C MET A 144 -2.92 -10.57 9.33
N ASP A 145 -2.96 -9.97 10.53
CA ASP A 145 -2.27 -10.50 11.72
C ASP A 145 -2.79 -11.88 12.15
N ASP A 146 -4.06 -12.14 11.90
CA ASP A 146 -4.74 -13.41 12.20
C ASP A 146 -4.61 -14.45 11.08
N ARG A 147 -3.89 -14.14 9.99
CA ARG A 147 -3.71 -14.99 8.82
C ARG A 147 -2.24 -15.38 8.61
N MET A 148 -1.91 -15.87 7.44
CA MET A 148 -0.59 -16.41 7.09
C MET A 148 0.49 -15.32 7.02
N ASP A 149 1.71 -15.64 7.46
CA ASP A 149 2.90 -14.82 7.27
C ASP A 149 3.39 -14.91 5.81
N VAL A 150 3.11 -13.87 5.01
CA VAL A 150 3.50 -13.85 3.59
C VAL A 150 4.98 -13.56 3.38
N SER A 151 5.72 -13.13 4.40
CA SER A 151 7.16 -12.92 4.28
C SER A 151 7.93 -14.24 4.11
N GLU A 152 7.42 -15.33 4.67
CA GLU A 152 8.00 -16.67 4.50
C GLU A 152 7.82 -17.18 3.08
N ILE A 153 6.63 -16.96 2.50
CA ILE A 153 6.34 -17.31 1.10
C ILE A 153 7.26 -16.52 0.16
N ALA A 154 7.39 -15.20 0.38
CA ALA A 154 8.22 -14.36 -0.44
C ALA A 154 9.69 -14.78 -0.36
N ARG A 155 10.23 -15.06 0.84
CA ARG A 155 11.62 -15.56 1.01
C ARG A 155 11.87 -16.88 0.32
N GLY A 156 10.91 -17.80 0.37
CA GLY A 156 11.00 -19.08 -0.33
C GLY A 156 11.09 -18.95 -1.85
N ASN A 157 10.66 -17.81 -2.40
CA ASN A 157 10.71 -17.47 -3.83
C ASN A 157 11.79 -16.42 -4.17
N GLY A 158 12.77 -16.19 -3.28
CA GLY A 158 13.87 -15.25 -3.50
C GLY A 158 13.50 -13.78 -3.32
N GLY A 159 12.36 -13.49 -2.73
CA GLY A 159 11.89 -12.15 -2.38
C GLY A 159 12.01 -11.83 -0.89
N GLY A 160 11.12 -10.97 -0.38
CA GLY A 160 11.12 -10.57 1.02
C GLY A 160 9.99 -9.61 1.35
N GLY A 161 10.03 -9.08 2.57
CA GLY A 161 9.05 -8.14 3.10
C GLY A 161 8.72 -8.40 4.56
N HIS A 162 7.55 -7.92 4.96
CA HIS A 162 7.01 -8.04 6.30
C HIS A 162 5.91 -9.10 6.35
N ARG A 163 5.53 -9.51 7.57
CA ARG A 163 4.49 -10.51 7.83
C ARG A 163 3.23 -10.30 6.97
N ASN A 164 2.72 -9.09 6.91
CA ASN A 164 1.46 -8.77 6.23
C ASN A 164 1.64 -8.16 4.84
N ALA A 165 2.87 -7.87 4.42
CA ALA A 165 3.17 -7.23 3.15
C ALA A 165 4.55 -7.68 2.64
N ALA A 166 4.57 -8.57 1.67
CA ALA A 166 5.79 -9.11 1.09
C ALA A 166 5.64 -9.30 -0.42
N GLY A 167 6.72 -9.57 -1.11
CA GLY A 167 6.66 -9.83 -2.53
C GLY A 167 7.90 -10.53 -3.05
N PHE A 168 7.75 -11.13 -4.22
CA PHE A 168 8.85 -11.78 -4.96
C PHE A 168 8.66 -11.54 -6.46
N ARG A 169 9.71 -11.79 -7.19
CA ARG A 169 9.73 -11.61 -8.64
C ARG A 169 10.14 -12.88 -9.34
N LEU A 170 9.39 -13.26 -10.34
CA LEU A 170 9.77 -14.30 -11.29
C LEU A 170 10.28 -13.62 -12.56
N SER A 171 11.56 -13.83 -12.87
CA SER A 171 12.14 -13.37 -14.14
C SER A 171 11.61 -14.22 -15.28
N GLU A 172 11.07 -13.63 -16.32
CA GLU A 172 10.88 -14.35 -17.57
C GLU A 172 12.29 -14.60 -18.15
N LYS A 173 12.71 -15.86 -18.20
CA LYS A 173 13.92 -16.20 -18.93
C LYS A 173 13.67 -15.83 -20.39
N SER A 174 14.44 -14.88 -20.91
CA SER A 174 14.48 -14.63 -22.35
C SER A 174 14.76 -15.94 -23.05
N GLN A 175 13.78 -16.44 -23.80
CA GLN A 175 13.99 -17.55 -24.74
C GLN A 175 14.73 -17.01 -25.95
#